data_5f1eae75a9f8cf97c526fa18bb6ae322
#
_entry.id   5f1eae75a9f8cf97c526fa18bb6ae322
#
_cell.length_a   1.000
_cell.length_b   1.000
_cell.length_c   1.000
_cell.angle_alpha   90.00
_cell.angle_beta   90.00
_cell.angle_gamma   90.00
#
_symmetry.space_group_name_H-M   'P 1'
#
loop_
_entity.id
_entity.type
_entity.pdbx_description
1 polymer ?
#
loop_
_entity_poly.entity_id
_entity_poly.type
_entity_poly.pdbx_seq_one_letter_code
_entity_poly.pdbx_strand_id
1 'polypeptide(L)'
;DYSGYALAEVDGGVVALEHTGYADPSPRVLAALSALGGSAAVTRSNIMAHERFGCARDGAVLFDADEFMYVAEHEKESVPPELRPMFDRACLDPDTDDDAATGFVGYAMAAMHTGLVVTGDDLARAVRQGYHRVRTLTYLE
;
A
#
# COMPACT_ATOMS: atom_id res chain seq x y z
N ASP A 1 -12.12 -1.87 18.23
CA ASP A 1 -11.18 -2.82 17.66
C ASP A 1 -9.78 -2.19 17.58
N TYR A 2 -8.74 -3.03 17.56
CA TYR A 2 -7.35 -2.62 17.56
C TYR A 2 -6.57 -3.48 16.60
N SER A 3 -5.60 -2.87 15.93
CA SER A 3 -4.63 -3.55 15.10
C SER A 3 -3.22 -3.34 15.61
N GLY A 4 -2.33 -4.26 15.28
CA GLY A 4 -0.92 -4.19 15.62
C GLY A 4 -0.10 -3.74 14.41
N TYR A 5 0.67 -2.67 14.56
CA TYR A 5 1.60 -2.19 13.55
C TYR A 5 3.03 -2.23 14.08
N ALA A 6 3.90 -2.90 13.35
CA ALA A 6 5.34 -2.79 13.53
C ALA A 6 5.87 -1.64 12.69
N LEU A 7 6.70 -0.78 13.26
CA LEU A 7 7.18 0.43 12.61
C LEU A 7 8.70 0.35 12.39
N ALA A 8 9.16 0.78 11.23
CA ALA A 8 10.57 1.01 10.95
C ALA A 8 10.78 2.40 10.37
N GLU A 9 11.69 3.16 10.96
CA GLU A 9 12.22 4.35 10.31
C GLU A 9 13.22 3.92 9.23
N VAL A 10 13.06 4.50 8.05
CA VAL A 10 13.95 4.33 6.89
C VAL A 10 14.34 5.72 6.40
N ASP A 11 15.32 5.79 5.50
CA ASP A 11 15.71 7.07 4.95
C ASP A 11 14.53 7.73 4.21
N GLY A 12 14.15 8.91 4.67
CA GLY A 12 13.07 9.72 4.11
C GLY A 12 11.66 9.41 4.64
N GLY A 13 11.47 8.45 5.56
CA GLY A 13 10.14 8.16 6.05
C GLY A 13 10.00 7.01 7.04
N VAL A 14 8.78 6.49 7.11
CA VAL A 14 8.41 5.39 8.02
C VAL A 14 7.64 4.33 7.24
N VAL A 15 7.97 3.08 7.50
CA VAL A 15 7.21 1.92 7.06
C VAL A 15 6.43 1.34 8.22
N ALA A 16 5.16 1.07 8.00
CA ALA A 16 4.29 0.40 8.94
C ALA A 16 3.88 -0.97 8.37
N LEU A 17 4.17 -2.03 9.11
CA LEU A 17 3.77 -3.40 8.76
C LEU A 17 2.61 -3.82 9.66
N GLU A 18 1.45 -4.08 9.05
CA GLU A 18 0.29 -4.64 9.75
C GLU A 18 0.34 -6.17 9.70
N HIS A 19 0.09 -6.80 10.84
CA HIS A 19 0.33 -8.22 11.04
C HIS A 19 -0.71 -9.14 10.38
N THR A 20 -1.97 -8.72 10.34
CA THR A 20 -3.07 -9.62 9.97
C THR A 20 -3.48 -9.52 8.49
N GLY A 21 -3.09 -8.47 7.80
CA GLY A 21 -3.53 -8.18 6.44
C GLY A 21 -5.01 -7.78 6.32
N TYR A 22 -5.67 -7.43 7.44
CA TYR A 22 -7.08 -7.07 7.47
C TYR A 22 -7.37 -5.65 7.94
N ALA A 23 -6.38 -4.96 8.47
CA ALA A 23 -6.58 -3.64 9.08
C ALA A 23 -5.65 -2.59 8.46
N ASP A 24 -5.72 -2.48 7.16
CA ASP A 24 -5.03 -1.47 6.40
C ASP A 24 -5.71 -0.08 6.55
N PRO A 25 -4.96 1.01 6.37
CA PRO A 25 -5.48 2.36 6.52
C PRO A 25 -6.57 2.66 5.49
N SER A 26 -7.67 3.29 5.94
CA SER A 26 -8.71 3.77 5.05
C SER A 26 -8.17 4.89 4.13
N PRO A 27 -8.86 5.21 3.02
CA PRO A 27 -8.50 6.35 2.17
C PRO A 27 -8.34 7.66 2.95
N ARG A 28 -9.19 7.89 3.93
CA ARG A 28 -9.12 9.07 4.81
C ARG A 28 -7.83 9.11 5.65
N VAL A 29 -7.42 7.97 6.20
CA VAL A 29 -6.17 7.86 6.93
C VAL A 29 -4.98 8.07 6.00
N LEU A 30 -5.04 7.49 4.80
CA LEU A 30 -3.99 7.64 3.80
C LEU A 30 -3.82 9.11 3.39
N ALA A 31 -4.92 9.83 3.17
CA ALA A 31 -4.90 11.26 2.92
C ALA A 31 -4.26 12.03 4.09
N ALA A 32 -4.66 11.73 5.33
CA ALA A 32 -4.11 12.38 6.51
C ALA A 32 -2.61 12.14 6.69
N LEU A 33 -2.13 10.92 6.39
CA LEU A 33 -0.69 10.60 6.44
C LEU A 33 0.14 11.40 5.43
N SER A 34 -0.46 11.81 4.30
CA SER A 34 0.21 12.62 3.27
C SER A 34 0.01 14.13 3.42
N ALA A 35 -0.79 14.59 4.38
CA ALA A 35 -1.29 15.97 4.47
C ALA A 35 -0.23 17.03 4.77
N LEU A 36 0.96 16.65 5.23
CA LEU A 36 2.05 17.60 5.57
C LEU A 36 3.07 17.78 4.45
N GLY A 37 2.63 17.76 3.20
CA GLY A 37 3.49 17.91 2.03
C GLY A 37 4.24 16.62 1.67
N GLY A 38 3.68 15.47 2.05
CA GLY A 38 4.29 14.17 1.84
C GLY A 38 3.50 13.26 0.91
N SER A 39 3.99 12.05 0.77
CA SER A 39 3.34 10.94 0.06
C SER A 39 3.06 9.80 1.02
N ALA A 40 1.96 9.12 0.81
CA ALA A 40 1.62 7.89 1.52
C ALA A 40 1.15 6.83 0.53
N ALA A 41 1.46 5.59 0.80
CA ALA A 41 0.94 4.46 0.03
C ALA A 41 0.61 3.30 0.95
N VAL A 42 -0.37 2.51 0.55
CA VAL A 42 -0.70 1.24 1.15
C VAL A 42 -0.69 0.16 0.08
N THR A 43 -0.15 -0.97 0.43
CA THR A 43 -0.31 -2.19 -0.35
C THR A 43 -0.66 -3.33 0.58
N ARG A 44 -1.54 -4.19 0.15
CA ARG A 44 -1.96 -5.40 0.85
C ARG A 44 -2.02 -6.55 -0.13
N SER A 45 -1.42 -7.66 0.28
CA SER A 45 -1.63 -8.95 -0.33
C SER A 45 -1.99 -9.93 0.77
N ASN A 46 -3.03 -10.71 0.61
CA ASN A 46 -3.43 -11.70 1.58
C ASN A 46 -3.54 -13.10 0.96
N ILE A 47 -3.73 -14.11 1.81
CA ILE A 47 -3.83 -15.52 1.39
C ILE A 47 -5.04 -15.83 0.51
N MET A 48 -5.98 -14.91 0.39
CA MET A 48 -7.15 -15.01 -0.49
C MET A 48 -6.90 -14.36 -1.87
N ALA A 49 -5.66 -13.99 -2.15
CA ALA A 49 -5.25 -13.29 -3.37
C ALA A 49 -5.93 -11.92 -3.56
N HIS A 50 -6.36 -11.28 -2.47
CA HIS A 50 -6.85 -9.91 -2.52
C HIS A 50 -5.68 -8.93 -2.49
N GLU A 51 -5.55 -8.15 -3.54
CA GLU A 51 -4.44 -7.23 -3.78
C GLU A 51 -4.93 -5.79 -3.78
N ARG A 52 -4.72 -5.06 -2.68
CA ARG A 52 -5.03 -3.63 -2.61
C ARG A 52 -3.80 -2.80 -2.91
N PHE A 53 -4.01 -1.73 -3.66
CA PHE A 53 -3.06 -0.63 -3.75
C PHE A 53 -3.79 0.70 -3.58
N GLY A 54 -3.25 1.58 -2.76
CA GLY A 54 -3.75 2.93 -2.56
C GLY A 54 -2.59 3.92 -2.40
N CYS A 55 -2.76 5.13 -2.90
CA CYS A 55 -1.75 6.18 -2.76
C CYS A 55 -2.38 7.56 -2.60
N ALA A 56 -1.71 8.41 -1.83
CA ALA A 56 -2.10 9.77 -1.55
C ALA A 56 -0.87 10.71 -1.58
N ARG A 57 -1.11 11.97 -1.90
CA ARG A 57 -0.09 13.03 -1.90
C ARG A 57 -0.74 14.33 -1.47
N ASP A 58 -0.05 15.09 -0.63
CA ASP A 58 -0.49 16.43 -0.17
C ASP A 58 -1.91 16.46 0.40
N GLY A 59 -2.31 15.41 1.09
CA GLY A 59 -3.63 15.29 1.71
C GLY A 59 -4.75 14.80 0.77
N ALA A 60 -4.44 14.47 -0.48
CA ALA A 60 -5.40 13.97 -1.45
C ALA A 60 -5.11 12.51 -1.82
N VAL A 61 -6.14 11.67 -1.78
CA VAL A 61 -6.07 10.32 -2.35
C VAL A 61 -6.06 10.44 -3.87
N LEU A 62 -5.05 9.85 -4.50
CA LEU A 62 -4.89 9.85 -5.95
C LEU A 62 -5.52 8.59 -6.57
N PHE A 63 -5.34 7.46 -5.91
CA PHE A 63 -5.89 6.17 -6.32
C PHE A 63 -6.06 5.29 -5.09
N ASP A 64 -7.10 4.50 -5.05
CA ASP A 64 -7.29 3.44 -4.03
C ASP A 64 -8.25 2.39 -4.58
N ALA A 65 -7.80 1.16 -4.68
CA ALA A 65 -8.65 0.05 -5.09
C ALA A 65 -8.25 -1.24 -4.38
N ASP A 66 -9.25 -1.91 -3.84
CA ASP A 66 -9.19 -3.34 -3.58
C ASP A 66 -9.20 -4.05 -4.94
N GLU A 67 -8.43 -5.11 -5.10
CA GLU A 67 -8.34 -5.82 -6.38
C GLU A 67 -7.89 -4.90 -7.54
N PHE A 68 -6.84 -4.10 -7.31
CA PHE A 68 -6.39 -3.09 -8.27
C PHE A 68 -6.05 -3.66 -9.65
N MET A 69 -5.80 -4.94 -9.75
CA MET A 69 -5.50 -5.63 -11.02
C MET A 69 -6.72 -5.76 -11.93
N TYR A 70 -7.93 -5.66 -11.37
CA TYR A 70 -9.20 -5.85 -12.07
C TYR A 70 -10.00 -4.56 -12.27
N VAL A 71 -9.41 -3.40 -11.97
CA VAL A 71 -10.10 -2.12 -12.17
C VAL A 71 -10.39 -1.85 -13.63
N ALA A 72 -11.50 -1.18 -13.89
CA ALA A 72 -11.91 -0.81 -15.23
C ALA A 72 -10.97 0.23 -15.84
N GLU A 73 -10.92 0.29 -17.17
CA GLU A 73 -9.98 1.17 -17.88
C GLU A 73 -10.12 2.65 -17.49
N HIS A 74 -11.36 3.14 -17.26
CA HIS A 74 -11.60 4.51 -16.82
C HIS A 74 -11.11 4.81 -15.40
N GLU A 75 -11.01 3.80 -14.54
CA GLU A 75 -10.49 3.96 -13.18
C GLU A 75 -8.97 4.10 -13.18
N LYS A 76 -8.32 3.53 -14.20
CA LYS A 76 -6.87 3.64 -14.38
C LYS A 76 -6.42 5.08 -14.68
N GLU A 77 -7.32 5.94 -15.14
CA GLU A 77 -7.00 7.35 -15.43
C GLU A 77 -6.58 8.11 -14.17
N SER A 78 -7.05 7.70 -12.99
CA SER A 78 -6.68 8.29 -11.71
C SER A 78 -5.33 7.82 -11.17
N VAL A 79 -4.76 6.76 -11.74
CA VAL A 79 -3.43 6.27 -11.36
C VAL A 79 -2.38 7.30 -11.74
N PRO A 80 -1.48 7.70 -10.80
CA PRO A 80 -0.39 8.62 -11.11
C PRO A 80 0.40 8.17 -12.34
N PRO A 81 0.71 9.10 -13.28
CA PRO A 81 1.36 8.76 -14.55
C PRO A 81 2.67 7.97 -14.38
N GLU A 82 3.44 8.28 -13.34
CA GLU A 82 4.69 7.59 -13.04
C GLU A 82 4.51 6.12 -12.66
N LEU A 83 3.34 5.75 -12.15
CA LEU A 83 3.02 4.37 -11.76
C LEU A 83 2.36 3.55 -12.88
N ARG A 84 1.83 4.24 -13.91
CA ARG A 84 1.08 3.63 -15.02
C ARG A 84 1.78 2.42 -15.65
N PRO A 85 3.06 2.53 -16.06
CA PRO A 85 3.71 1.42 -16.76
C PRO A 85 3.77 0.13 -15.93
N MET A 86 3.92 0.26 -14.61
CA MET A 86 3.95 -0.88 -13.72
C MET A 86 2.55 -1.42 -13.43
N PHE A 87 1.59 -0.51 -13.26
CA PHE A 87 0.19 -0.83 -13.08
C PHE A 87 -0.38 -1.59 -14.29
N ASP A 88 -0.10 -1.12 -15.50
CA ASP A 88 -0.53 -1.76 -16.74
C ASP A 88 0.04 -3.17 -16.90
N ARG A 89 1.28 -3.39 -16.47
CA ARG A 89 1.86 -4.75 -16.47
C ARG A 89 1.15 -5.71 -15.53
N ALA A 90 0.65 -5.25 -14.40
CA ALA A 90 -0.10 -6.08 -13.45
C ALA A 90 -1.51 -6.41 -13.94
N CYS A 91 -2.10 -5.53 -14.76
CA CYS A 91 -3.48 -5.67 -15.25
C CYS A 91 -3.57 -6.40 -16.62
N LEU A 92 -2.45 -6.63 -17.30
CA LEU A 92 -2.46 -6.99 -18.73
C LEU A 92 -2.67 -8.46 -19.04
N ASP A 93 -2.58 -9.35 -18.06
CA ASP A 93 -2.73 -10.77 -18.40
C ASP A 93 -3.26 -11.58 -17.22
N PRO A 94 -4.60 -11.75 -17.15
CA PRO A 94 -5.20 -12.63 -16.14
C PRO A 94 -4.87 -14.12 -16.37
N ASP A 95 -4.31 -14.48 -17.52
CA ASP A 95 -4.00 -15.86 -17.90
C ASP A 95 -2.49 -16.19 -17.79
N THR A 96 -1.63 -15.22 -17.49
CA THR A 96 -0.26 -15.56 -17.14
C THR A 96 -0.22 -16.09 -15.72
N ASP A 97 0.15 -17.36 -15.58
CA ASP A 97 0.34 -18.09 -14.31
C ASP A 97 1.38 -17.46 -13.35
N ASP A 98 1.70 -16.19 -13.48
CA ASP A 98 2.71 -15.52 -12.67
C ASP A 98 2.06 -14.70 -11.52
N ASP A 99 1.27 -15.40 -10.70
CA ASP A 99 0.69 -14.88 -9.46
C ASP A 99 1.76 -14.28 -8.52
N ALA A 100 3.01 -14.68 -8.69
CA ALA A 100 4.13 -14.15 -7.92
C ALA A 100 4.49 -12.70 -8.28
N ALA A 101 4.19 -12.25 -9.50
CA ALA A 101 4.56 -10.91 -9.95
C ALA A 101 3.63 -9.82 -9.38
N THR A 102 2.38 -10.13 -9.12
CA THR A 102 1.37 -9.13 -8.73
C THR A 102 1.59 -8.56 -7.34
N GLY A 103 1.88 -9.39 -6.35
CA GLY A 103 2.20 -8.93 -5.00
C GLY A 103 3.42 -8.00 -4.96
N PHE A 104 4.44 -8.27 -5.77
CA PHE A 104 5.61 -7.40 -5.90
C PHE A 104 5.29 -6.07 -6.58
N VAL A 105 4.33 -6.02 -7.49
CA VAL A 105 3.94 -4.78 -8.17
C VAL A 105 3.39 -3.75 -7.19
N GLY A 106 2.54 -4.13 -6.25
CA GLY A 106 2.03 -3.23 -5.22
C GLY A 106 3.15 -2.62 -4.38
N TYR A 107 4.12 -3.42 -3.93
CA TYR A 107 5.29 -2.94 -3.19
C TYR A 107 6.16 -2.01 -4.02
N ALA A 108 6.39 -2.35 -5.29
CA ALA A 108 7.19 -1.52 -6.18
C ALA A 108 6.51 -0.17 -6.47
N MET A 109 5.20 -0.15 -6.69
CA MET A 109 4.44 1.09 -6.86
C MET A 109 4.47 1.95 -5.59
N ALA A 110 4.35 1.34 -4.41
CA ALA A 110 4.46 2.06 -3.14
C ALA A 110 5.83 2.71 -2.98
N ALA A 111 6.91 1.99 -3.29
CA ALA A 111 8.27 2.52 -3.28
C ALA A 111 8.46 3.67 -4.27
N MET A 112 7.96 3.54 -5.50
CA MET A 112 8.02 4.58 -6.52
C MET A 112 7.26 5.84 -6.11
N HIS A 113 6.06 5.68 -5.53
CA HIS A 113 5.22 6.80 -5.13
C HIS A 113 5.79 7.56 -3.94
N THR A 114 6.31 6.85 -2.95
CA THR A 114 6.83 7.45 -1.71
C THR A 114 8.30 7.81 -1.78
N GLY A 115 9.06 7.21 -2.69
CA GLY A 115 10.52 7.33 -2.74
C GLY A 115 11.26 6.54 -1.64
N LEU A 116 10.53 5.76 -0.84
CA LEU A 116 11.15 4.98 0.24
C LEU A 116 11.75 3.68 -0.29
N VAL A 117 12.98 3.41 0.11
CA VAL A 117 13.63 2.11 -0.11
C VAL A 117 13.49 1.28 1.16
N VAL A 118 12.76 0.19 1.07
CA VAL A 118 12.49 -0.71 2.20
C VAL A 118 13.12 -2.06 1.92
N THR A 119 13.93 -2.52 2.86
CA THR A 119 14.60 -3.83 2.77
C THR A 119 13.96 -4.86 3.68
N GLY A 120 14.24 -6.14 3.44
CA GLY A 120 13.83 -7.21 4.34
C GLY A 120 14.38 -7.03 5.76
N ASP A 121 15.59 -6.45 5.89
CA ASP A 121 16.18 -6.14 7.20
C ASP A 121 15.43 -5.04 7.94
N ASP A 122 14.88 -4.04 7.24
CA ASP A 122 14.05 -3.00 7.83
C ASP A 122 12.77 -3.60 8.40
N LEU A 123 12.10 -4.47 7.65
CA LEU A 123 10.91 -5.17 8.10
C LEU A 123 11.20 -6.09 9.29
N ALA A 124 12.30 -6.84 9.24
CA ALA A 124 12.73 -7.70 10.34
C ALA A 124 13.05 -6.88 11.61
N ARG A 125 13.66 -5.71 11.44
CA ARG A 125 13.92 -4.76 12.55
C ARG A 125 12.61 -4.25 13.15
N ALA A 126 11.64 -3.85 12.33
CA ALA A 126 10.33 -3.43 12.79
C ALA A 126 9.66 -4.49 13.67
N VAL A 127 9.63 -5.73 13.18
CA VAL A 127 9.03 -6.86 13.91
C VAL A 127 9.73 -7.13 15.23
N ARG A 128 11.08 -7.08 15.26
CA ARG A 128 11.86 -7.26 16.50
C ARG A 128 11.62 -6.17 17.54
N GLN A 129 11.30 -4.95 17.11
CA GLN A 129 10.95 -3.83 18.00
C GLN A 129 9.56 -3.99 18.62
N GLY A 130 8.74 -4.86 18.06
CA GLY A 130 7.40 -5.16 18.53
C GLY A 130 6.30 -4.35 17.84
N TYR A 131 5.07 -4.68 18.18
CA TYR A 131 3.89 -4.09 17.57
C TYR A 131 3.29 -3.00 18.46
N HIS A 132 2.95 -1.88 17.84
CA HIS A 132 2.18 -0.81 18.45
C HIS A 132 0.69 -1.10 18.26
N ARG A 133 -0.06 -1.00 19.34
CA ARG A 133 -1.51 -1.18 19.30
C ARG A 133 -2.18 0.12 18.85
N VAL A 134 -2.83 0.08 17.72
CA VAL A 134 -3.53 1.22 17.13
C VAL A 134 -5.02 0.93 17.11
N ARG A 135 -5.83 1.89 17.56
CA ARG A 135 -7.28 1.77 17.47
C ARG A 135 -7.72 1.92 16.03
N THR A 136 -8.29 0.85 15.49
CA THR A 136 -8.85 0.87 14.14
C THR A 136 -10.30 1.37 14.21
N LEU A 137 -10.52 2.59 13.75
CA LEU A 137 -11.87 3.17 13.61
C LEU A 137 -12.48 2.88 12.23
N THR A 138 -11.76 2.19 11.39
CA THR A 138 -12.03 2.02 9.97
C THR A 138 -13.26 1.18 9.63
N TYR A 139 -13.83 0.47 10.59
CA TYR A 139 -15.04 -0.33 10.37
C TYR A 139 -16.35 0.38 10.77
N LEU A 140 -16.27 1.65 11.13
CA LEU A 140 -17.43 2.39 11.67
C LEU A 140 -17.79 3.64 10.85
N GLU A 141 -17.15 3.85 9.70
CA GLU A 141 -17.49 4.98 8.82
C GLU A 141 -17.94 4.53 7.43
#